data_416cf4915732783fb508b9f55345d3cc
#
_entry.id   416cf4915732783fb508b9f55345d3cc
#
_cell.length_a   1.000
_cell.length_b   1.000
_cell.length_c   1.000
_cell.angle_alpha   90.00
_cell.angle_beta   90.00
_cell.angle_gamma   90.00
#
_symmetry.space_group_name_H-M   'P 1'
#
loop_
_entity.id
_entity.type
_entity.pdbx_description
1 polymer ?
#
loop_
_entity_poly.entity_id
_entity_poly.type
_entity_poly.pdbx_seq_one_letter_code
_entity_poly.pdbx_strand_id
1 'polypeptide(L)'
;AQRFAIENRALMAESIINKTGWKVISSFDSIHNYIDLEARILRKGATDASQGKYLVIPLNMRDGAIIAIGKGNEDWNCSAPHGAGRVMSRTKAKENVSLAEFKNTMQGIYSSSVVESTLDESPFAYKKSGEIISRIQDTVKIEKIIKPVYNFKAKN
;
A
#
# COMPACT_ATOMS: atom_id res chain seq x y z
N ALA A 1 19.91 -7.24 2.45
CA ALA A 1 18.78 -6.45 1.90
C ALA A 1 17.61 -6.36 2.88
N GLN A 2 17.04 -7.50 3.41
CA GLN A 2 15.83 -7.48 4.25
C GLN A 2 16.03 -6.70 5.56
N ARG A 3 17.14 -6.94 6.29
CA ARG A 3 17.49 -6.19 7.51
C ARG A 3 17.62 -4.69 7.25
N PHE A 4 18.31 -4.31 6.17
CA PHE A 4 18.43 -2.91 5.78
C PHE A 4 17.05 -2.27 5.53
N ALA A 5 16.13 -2.98 4.88
CA ALA A 5 14.79 -2.46 4.63
C ALA A 5 13.97 -2.23 5.93
N ILE A 6 14.15 -3.07 6.93
CA ILE A 6 13.53 -2.91 8.26
C ILE A 6 14.06 -1.65 8.93
N GLU A 7 15.38 -1.52 9.04
CA GLU A 7 16.03 -0.34 9.65
C GLU A 7 15.66 0.95 8.91
N ASN A 8 15.64 0.92 7.58
CA ASN A 8 15.27 2.09 6.78
C ASN A 8 13.83 2.54 7.06
N ARG A 9 12.87 1.61 7.16
CA ARG A 9 11.48 1.96 7.52
C ARG A 9 11.38 2.55 8.93
N ALA A 10 12.10 1.97 9.88
CA ALA A 10 12.14 2.47 11.26
C ALA A 10 12.67 3.91 11.33
N LEU A 11 13.81 4.18 10.67
CA LEU A 11 14.41 5.52 10.60
C LEU A 11 13.49 6.53 9.89
N MET A 12 12.80 6.11 8.82
CA MET A 12 11.83 6.98 8.15
C MET A 12 10.66 7.34 9.07
N ALA A 13 10.11 6.36 9.79
CA ALA A 13 9.03 6.58 10.74
C ALA A 13 9.47 7.51 11.88
N GLU A 14 10.62 7.26 12.48
CA GLU A 14 11.21 8.11 13.52
C GLU A 14 11.43 9.53 13.03
N SER A 15 11.99 9.71 11.84
CA SER A 15 12.20 11.03 11.24
C SER A 15 10.90 11.81 11.06
N ILE A 16 9.83 11.15 10.63
CA ILE A 16 8.51 11.77 10.48
C ILE A 16 7.95 12.16 11.85
N ILE A 17 7.98 11.26 12.82
CA ILE A 17 7.47 11.50 14.18
C ILE A 17 8.20 12.68 14.83
N ASN A 18 9.53 12.69 14.75
CA ASN A 18 10.35 13.77 15.34
C ASN A 18 10.07 15.12 14.69
N LYS A 19 9.83 15.17 13.37
CA LYS A 19 9.54 16.42 12.65
C LYS A 19 8.12 16.93 12.86
N THR A 20 7.16 16.03 13.03
CA THR A 20 5.74 16.41 13.19
C THR A 20 5.34 16.59 14.65
N GLY A 21 6.09 16.04 15.58
CA GLY A 21 5.73 16.01 17.00
C GLY A 21 4.52 15.12 17.30
N TRP A 22 4.14 14.22 16.40
CA TRP A 22 2.98 13.35 16.58
C TRP A 22 3.23 12.31 17.67
N LYS A 23 2.19 12.07 18.48
CA LYS A 23 2.21 11.00 19.46
C LYS A 23 1.83 9.67 18.79
N VAL A 24 2.71 8.69 18.86
CA VAL A 24 2.43 7.33 18.39
C VAL A 24 1.51 6.62 19.39
N ILE A 25 0.37 6.12 18.92
CA ILE A 25 -0.60 5.34 19.71
C ILE A 25 -0.29 3.84 19.56
N SER A 26 -0.04 3.40 18.32
CA SER A 26 0.33 2.03 18.02
C SER A 26 1.14 1.96 16.74
N SER A 27 1.93 0.91 16.58
CA SER A 27 2.69 0.67 15.34
C SER A 27 2.77 -0.83 15.05
N PHE A 28 2.86 -1.17 13.78
CA PHE A 28 3.19 -2.51 13.32
C PHE A 28 3.94 -2.41 11.99
N ASP A 29 4.75 -3.42 11.68
CA ASP A 29 5.45 -3.52 10.40
C ASP A 29 4.76 -4.55 9.50
N SER A 30 4.53 -4.16 8.23
CA SER A 30 3.95 -5.04 7.21
C SER A 30 4.99 -5.26 6.12
N ILE A 31 5.77 -6.32 6.28
CA ILE A 31 6.85 -6.67 5.36
C ILE A 31 6.26 -7.35 4.13
N HIS A 32 6.73 -6.93 2.96
CA HIS A 32 6.36 -7.52 1.68
C HIS A 32 7.61 -7.79 0.82
N ASN A 33 7.48 -8.67 -0.16
CA ASN A 33 8.58 -9.05 -1.04
C ASN A 33 9.82 -9.53 -0.26
N TYR A 34 9.68 -10.61 0.49
CA TYR A 34 10.74 -11.13 1.33
C TYR A 34 10.78 -12.66 1.33
N ILE A 35 11.91 -13.19 1.80
CA ILE A 35 12.11 -14.62 2.02
C ILE A 35 11.90 -14.89 3.52
N ASP A 36 10.91 -15.72 3.81
CA ASP A 36 10.66 -16.27 5.13
C ASP A 36 11.41 -17.60 5.24
N LEU A 37 12.50 -17.59 6.00
CA LEU A 37 13.37 -18.77 6.12
C LEU A 37 12.77 -19.84 7.02
N GLU A 38 11.93 -19.47 8.00
CA GLU A 38 11.28 -20.41 8.91
C GLU A 38 10.14 -21.13 8.20
N ALA A 39 9.24 -20.39 7.58
CA ALA A 39 8.13 -20.94 6.81
C ALA A 39 8.56 -21.47 5.42
N ARG A 40 9.80 -21.19 4.98
CA ARG A 40 10.33 -21.52 3.64
C ARG A 40 9.48 -20.98 2.51
N ILE A 41 8.96 -19.77 2.67
CA ILE A 41 8.09 -19.10 1.71
C ILE A 41 8.83 -17.89 1.11
N LEU A 42 8.86 -17.80 -0.24
CA LEU A 42 9.26 -16.61 -0.97
C LEU A 42 8.01 -15.82 -1.32
N ARG A 43 7.87 -14.61 -0.76
CA ARG A 43 6.77 -13.70 -1.11
C ARG A 43 7.23 -12.66 -2.12
N LYS A 44 6.55 -12.62 -3.26
CA LYS A 44 6.76 -11.62 -4.33
C LYS A 44 5.40 -11.04 -4.73
N GLY A 45 5.24 -9.72 -4.60
CA GLY A 45 3.93 -9.09 -4.77
C GLY A 45 2.93 -9.43 -3.65
N ALA A 46 3.43 -9.95 -2.54
CA ALA A 46 2.64 -10.45 -1.43
C ALA A 46 3.24 -10.04 -0.08
N THR A 47 2.40 -9.99 0.93
CA THR A 47 2.74 -9.79 2.34
C THR A 47 2.28 -10.99 3.17
N ASP A 48 2.81 -11.12 4.36
CA ASP A 48 2.45 -12.16 5.31
C ASP A 48 1.05 -11.92 5.88
N ALA A 49 0.18 -12.92 5.74
CA ALA A 49 -1.18 -12.95 6.28
C ALA A 49 -1.40 -14.19 7.18
N SER A 50 -0.36 -14.60 7.89
CA SER A 50 -0.47 -15.64 8.92
C SER A 50 -1.54 -15.27 9.94
N GLN A 51 -2.11 -16.28 10.59
CA GLN A 51 -3.23 -16.12 11.53
C GLN A 51 -2.94 -15.05 12.60
N GLY A 52 -3.82 -14.06 12.65
CA GLY A 52 -3.75 -12.99 13.66
C GLY A 52 -2.74 -11.87 13.36
N LYS A 53 -1.96 -11.97 12.28
CA LYS A 53 -0.94 -10.97 11.94
C LYS A 53 -1.57 -9.73 11.31
N TYR A 54 -1.21 -8.54 11.81
CA TYR A 54 -1.59 -7.27 11.20
C TYR A 54 -0.81 -7.03 9.91
N LEU A 55 -1.51 -6.52 8.90
CA LEU A 55 -0.93 -6.14 7.62
C LEU A 55 -1.64 -4.92 7.01
N VAL A 56 -0.95 -4.26 6.10
CA VAL A 56 -1.50 -3.14 5.33
C VAL A 56 -1.48 -3.47 3.84
N ILE A 57 -2.58 -3.18 3.15
CA ILE A 57 -2.71 -3.31 1.69
C ILE A 57 -2.96 -1.91 1.13
N PRO A 58 -1.93 -1.20 0.65
CA PRO A 58 -2.10 0.09 -0.01
C PRO A 58 -2.93 -0.04 -1.29
N LEU A 59 -3.88 0.85 -1.48
CA LEU A 59 -4.73 0.90 -2.67
C LEU A 59 -4.17 1.89 -3.70
N ASN A 60 -4.45 3.16 -3.49
CA ASN A 60 -3.94 4.26 -4.32
C ASN A 60 -4.05 5.59 -3.56
N MET A 61 -3.63 6.69 -4.21
CA MET A 61 -3.59 8.03 -3.59
C MET A 61 -4.96 8.54 -3.13
N ARG A 62 -6.06 8.08 -3.71
CA ARG A 62 -7.43 8.47 -3.37
C ARG A 62 -8.09 7.52 -2.37
N ASP A 63 -7.96 6.22 -2.62
CA ASP A 63 -8.72 5.20 -1.89
C ASP A 63 -8.03 4.82 -0.56
N GLY A 64 -6.74 5.14 -0.42
CA GLY A 64 -6.00 4.95 0.82
C GLY A 64 -5.42 3.56 0.99
N ALA A 65 -5.65 2.93 2.12
CA ALA A 65 -5.14 1.60 2.43
C ALA A 65 -6.08 0.80 3.33
N ILE A 66 -6.03 -0.51 3.18
CA ILE A 66 -6.75 -1.47 4.02
C ILE A 66 -5.82 -1.89 5.16
N ILE A 67 -6.29 -1.79 6.40
CA ILE A 67 -5.68 -2.44 7.56
C ILE A 67 -6.46 -3.70 7.83
N ALA A 68 -5.75 -4.82 7.90
CA ALA A 68 -6.36 -6.14 8.00
C ALA A 68 -5.58 -7.06 8.94
N ILE A 69 -6.23 -8.16 9.33
CA ILE A 69 -5.65 -9.25 10.09
C ILE A 69 -5.65 -10.50 9.23
N GLY A 70 -4.50 -11.16 9.13
CA GLY A 70 -4.34 -12.40 8.40
C GLY A 70 -5.18 -13.54 8.97
N LYS A 71 -5.73 -14.36 8.09
CA LYS A 71 -6.52 -15.55 8.43
C LYS A 71 -5.71 -16.85 8.45
N GLY A 72 -4.43 -16.80 8.06
CA GLY A 72 -3.58 -17.98 7.99
C GLY A 72 -4.03 -19.00 6.96
N ASN A 73 -4.64 -18.57 5.85
CA ASN A 73 -5.15 -19.46 4.83
C ASN A 73 -3.98 -20.13 4.07
N GLU A 74 -3.83 -21.44 4.24
CA GLU A 74 -2.74 -22.24 3.69
C GLU A 74 -2.83 -22.39 2.16
N ASP A 75 -4.04 -22.38 1.57
CA ASP A 75 -4.23 -22.40 0.12
C ASP A 75 -3.58 -21.21 -0.58
N TRP A 76 -3.37 -20.12 0.16
CA TRP A 76 -2.69 -18.91 -0.28
C TRP A 76 -1.29 -18.73 0.36
N ASN A 77 -0.69 -19.81 0.85
CA ASN A 77 0.60 -19.76 1.57
C ASN A 77 0.60 -18.71 2.68
N CYS A 78 -0.48 -18.61 3.45
CA CYS A 78 -0.67 -17.60 4.49
C CYS A 78 -0.27 -16.19 4.00
N SER A 79 -0.71 -15.82 2.81
CA SER A 79 -0.29 -14.58 2.15
C SER A 79 -1.47 -13.77 1.65
N ALA A 80 -1.28 -12.44 1.55
CA ALA A 80 -2.23 -11.50 0.98
C ALA A 80 -1.52 -10.58 -0.02
N PRO A 81 -2.25 -9.88 -0.91
CA PRO A 81 -1.63 -8.90 -1.82
C PRO A 81 -0.91 -7.80 -1.04
N HIS A 82 0.26 -7.37 -1.53
CA HIS A 82 1.01 -6.26 -0.93
C HIS A 82 0.49 -4.87 -1.36
N GLY A 83 -0.54 -4.80 -2.15
CA GLY A 83 -1.17 -3.58 -2.67
C GLY A 83 -2.21 -3.90 -3.73
N ALA A 84 -2.88 -2.87 -4.25
CA ALA A 84 -3.95 -3.04 -5.24
C ALA A 84 -3.48 -3.65 -6.57
N GLY A 85 -2.21 -3.54 -6.90
CA GLY A 85 -1.71 -3.90 -8.23
C GLY A 85 -2.14 -2.89 -9.30
N ARG A 86 -1.36 -2.82 -10.37
CA ARG A 86 -1.60 -1.87 -11.48
C ARG A 86 -2.41 -2.55 -12.57
N VAL A 87 -3.25 -1.76 -13.24
CA VAL A 87 -3.97 -2.18 -14.46
C VAL A 87 -3.22 -1.76 -15.72
N MET A 88 -2.26 -0.83 -15.60
CA MET A 88 -1.43 -0.36 -16.71
C MET A 88 0.00 -0.08 -16.24
N SER A 89 0.95 -0.13 -17.18
CA SER A 89 2.35 0.24 -16.93
C SER A 89 2.47 1.74 -16.60
N ARG A 90 3.60 2.14 -16.02
CA ARG A 90 3.88 3.57 -15.74
C ARG A 90 3.84 4.42 -17.00
N THR A 91 4.44 3.94 -18.09
CA THR A 91 4.43 4.62 -19.40
C THR A 91 3.01 4.79 -19.91
N LYS A 92 2.23 3.70 -19.97
CA LYS A 92 0.83 3.78 -20.41
C LYS A 92 -0.03 4.69 -19.56
N ALA A 93 0.21 4.76 -18.25
CA ALA A 93 -0.51 5.68 -17.39
C ALA A 93 -0.20 7.15 -17.73
N LYS A 94 1.07 7.48 -17.99
CA LYS A 94 1.48 8.83 -18.42
C LYS A 94 0.91 9.23 -19.80
N GLU A 95 0.72 8.25 -20.69
CA GLU A 95 0.15 8.48 -22.02
C GLU A 95 -1.39 8.62 -22.03
N ASN A 96 -2.09 7.91 -21.13
CA ASN A 96 -3.55 7.78 -21.18
C ASN A 96 -4.30 8.57 -20.11
N VAL A 97 -3.63 9.09 -19.09
CA VAL A 97 -4.25 9.85 -18.01
C VAL A 97 -3.92 11.33 -18.17
N SER A 98 -4.92 12.17 -18.31
CA SER A 98 -4.72 13.62 -18.32
C SER A 98 -4.56 14.16 -16.89
N LEU A 99 -3.81 15.27 -16.76
CA LEU A 99 -3.68 15.97 -15.48
C LEU A 99 -5.03 16.49 -14.96
N ALA A 100 -5.93 16.86 -15.86
CA ALA A 100 -7.27 17.34 -15.49
C ALA A 100 -8.10 16.23 -14.85
N GLU A 101 -8.11 15.02 -15.41
CA GLU A 101 -8.77 13.85 -14.83
C GLU A 101 -8.15 13.46 -13.51
N PHE A 102 -6.79 13.50 -13.41
CA PHE A 102 -6.09 13.22 -12.16
C PHE A 102 -6.49 14.21 -11.06
N LYS A 103 -6.48 15.52 -11.35
CA LYS A 103 -6.94 16.55 -10.42
C LYS A 103 -8.39 16.33 -9.99
N ASN A 104 -9.27 16.03 -10.94
CA ASN A 104 -10.68 15.81 -10.67
C ASN A 104 -10.91 14.60 -9.73
N THR A 105 -10.25 13.46 -10.01
CA THR A 105 -10.42 12.26 -9.18
C THR A 105 -9.84 12.42 -7.77
N MET A 106 -8.93 13.38 -7.56
CA MET A 106 -8.31 13.68 -6.28
C MET A 106 -9.02 14.78 -5.48
N GLN A 107 -10.17 15.27 -5.93
CA GLN A 107 -10.94 16.26 -5.19
C GLN A 107 -11.25 15.77 -3.76
N GLY A 108 -11.07 16.65 -2.79
CA GLY A 108 -11.25 16.34 -1.36
C GLY A 108 -10.03 15.69 -0.68
N ILE A 109 -8.94 15.42 -1.42
CA ILE A 109 -7.70 14.87 -0.87
C ILE A 109 -6.56 15.83 -1.18
N TYR A 110 -5.93 16.34 -0.14
CA TYR A 110 -4.79 17.24 -0.31
C TYR A 110 -3.54 16.47 -0.75
N SER A 111 -2.89 16.97 -1.81
CA SER A 111 -1.62 16.43 -2.28
C SER A 111 -0.85 17.47 -3.09
N SER A 112 0.42 17.66 -2.76
CA SER A 112 1.36 18.44 -3.57
C SER A 112 1.91 17.63 -4.77
N SER A 113 1.49 16.38 -4.91
CA SER A 113 2.01 15.44 -5.91
C SER A 113 0.99 15.12 -7.02
N VAL A 114 -0.02 15.96 -7.22
CA VAL A 114 -0.96 15.83 -8.35
C VAL A 114 -0.46 16.72 -9.48
N VAL A 115 0.55 16.21 -10.18
CA VAL A 115 1.29 16.92 -11.25
C VAL A 115 1.58 15.96 -12.41
N GLU A 116 2.01 16.50 -13.57
CA GLU A 116 2.29 15.69 -14.77
C GLU A 116 3.34 14.59 -14.54
N SER A 117 4.40 14.89 -13.77
CA SER A 117 5.45 13.91 -13.50
C SER A 117 4.99 12.69 -12.72
N THR A 118 3.82 12.76 -12.06
CA THR A 118 3.23 11.70 -11.23
C THR A 118 1.92 11.13 -11.80
N LEU A 119 1.61 11.35 -13.06
CA LEU A 119 0.42 10.78 -13.72
C LEU A 119 0.35 9.25 -13.60
N ASP A 120 1.51 8.59 -13.57
CA ASP A 120 1.61 7.15 -13.37
C ASP A 120 1.21 6.69 -11.96
N GLU A 121 1.10 7.58 -10.99
CA GLU A 121 0.62 7.30 -9.64
C GLU A 121 -0.87 7.63 -9.45
N SER A 122 -1.55 8.08 -10.50
CA SER A 122 -2.98 8.39 -10.43
C SER A 122 -3.81 7.15 -10.05
N PRO A 123 -4.99 7.32 -9.41
CA PRO A 123 -5.88 6.21 -9.08
C PRO A 123 -6.26 5.33 -10.27
N PHE A 124 -6.30 5.89 -11.49
CA PHE A 124 -6.62 5.16 -12.72
C PHE A 124 -5.58 4.10 -13.11
N ALA A 125 -4.34 4.21 -12.62
CA ALA A 125 -3.28 3.25 -12.88
C ALA A 125 -3.43 1.95 -12.10
N TYR A 126 -4.34 1.90 -11.12
CA TYR A 126 -4.50 0.80 -10.16
C TYR A 126 -5.87 0.11 -10.32
N LYS A 127 -5.94 -1.16 -9.90
CA LYS A 127 -7.20 -1.88 -9.79
C LYS A 127 -8.16 -1.17 -8.83
N LYS A 128 -9.46 -1.30 -9.09
CA LYS A 128 -10.48 -0.68 -8.25
C LYS A 128 -10.47 -1.30 -6.85
N SER A 129 -10.60 -0.47 -5.82
CA SER A 129 -10.60 -0.90 -4.43
C SER A 129 -11.66 -1.99 -4.13
N GLY A 130 -12.86 -1.88 -4.69
CA GLY A 130 -13.90 -2.89 -4.55
C GLY A 130 -13.50 -4.27 -5.09
N GLU A 131 -12.77 -4.32 -6.20
CA GLU A 131 -12.25 -5.59 -6.74
C GLU A 131 -11.23 -6.23 -5.78
N ILE A 132 -10.33 -5.44 -5.21
CA ILE A 132 -9.37 -5.95 -4.23
C ILE A 132 -10.09 -6.47 -2.99
N ILE A 133 -11.01 -5.68 -2.44
CA ILE A 133 -11.79 -6.03 -1.25
C ILE A 133 -12.53 -7.35 -1.44
N SER A 134 -13.16 -7.56 -2.61
CA SER A 134 -13.88 -8.81 -2.87
C SER A 134 -12.98 -10.04 -2.97
N ARG A 135 -11.72 -9.88 -3.42
CA ARG A 135 -10.80 -10.99 -3.66
C ARG A 135 -9.94 -11.39 -2.46
N ILE A 136 -9.86 -10.54 -1.42
CA ILE A 136 -9.00 -10.81 -0.25
C ILE A 136 -9.75 -11.43 0.93
N GLN A 137 -11.06 -11.66 0.78
CA GLN A 137 -11.91 -12.15 1.87
C GLN A 137 -11.45 -13.48 2.47
N ASP A 138 -10.86 -14.36 1.65
CA ASP A 138 -10.38 -15.66 2.08
C ASP A 138 -9.05 -15.59 2.83
N THR A 139 -8.27 -14.53 2.62
CA THR A 139 -6.91 -14.41 3.16
C THR A 139 -6.82 -13.49 4.38
N VAL A 140 -7.72 -12.51 4.49
CA VAL A 140 -7.68 -11.53 5.57
C VAL A 140 -9.07 -11.16 6.09
N LYS A 141 -9.11 -10.73 7.35
CA LYS A 141 -10.23 -10.00 7.95
C LYS A 141 -9.92 -8.52 7.87
N ILE A 142 -10.73 -7.76 7.14
CA ILE A 142 -10.59 -6.30 7.07
C ILE A 142 -11.01 -5.70 8.40
N GLU A 143 -10.11 -4.94 9.04
CA GLU A 143 -10.41 -4.21 10.27
C GLU A 143 -10.91 -2.79 9.95
N LYS A 144 -10.22 -2.09 9.05
CA LYS A 144 -10.61 -0.74 8.61
C LYS A 144 -9.98 -0.36 7.29
N ILE A 145 -10.60 0.60 6.61
CA ILE A 145 -10.04 1.28 5.45
C ILE A 145 -9.70 2.70 5.88
N ILE A 146 -8.43 3.07 5.79
CA ILE A 146 -7.95 4.42 6.11
C ILE A 146 -7.89 5.26 4.83
N LYS A 147 -8.44 6.47 4.92
CA LYS A 147 -8.36 7.45 3.84
C LYS A 147 -7.17 8.37 4.05
N PRO A 148 -6.47 8.77 2.98
CA PRO A 148 -5.37 9.71 3.11
C PRO A 148 -5.92 11.12 3.42
N VAL A 149 -5.29 11.80 4.36
CA VAL A 149 -5.48 13.25 4.57
C VAL A 149 -4.48 14.07 3.77
N TYR A 150 -3.33 13.45 3.46
CA TYR A 150 -2.27 14.02 2.65
C TYR A 150 -1.52 12.91 1.90
N ASN A 151 -1.17 13.16 0.65
CA ASN A 151 -0.29 12.29 -0.13
C ASN A 151 0.96 13.03 -0.59
N PHE A 152 2.09 12.37 -0.44
CA PHE A 152 3.36 12.77 -1.01
C PHE A 152 3.93 11.66 -1.88
N LYS A 153 4.36 12.01 -3.08
CA LYS A 153 5.09 11.12 -3.99
C LYS A 153 6.39 11.81 -4.41
N ALA A 154 7.48 11.05 -4.41
CA ALA A 154 8.72 11.54 -4.98
C ALA A 154 8.52 11.85 -6.47
N LYS A 155 9.12 12.95 -6.91
CA LYS A 155 9.21 13.27 -8.34
C LYS A 155 10.29 12.38 -8.96
N ASN A 156 9.95 11.62 -9.97
CA ASN A 156 10.89 10.85 -10.78
C ASN A 156 11.45 11.72 -11.89
#